data_76b33cd8765bf336c700017d98c19e2f
#
_entry.id   76b33cd8765bf336c700017d98c19e2f
#
_cell.length_a   1.000
_cell.length_b   1.000
_cell.length_c   1.000
_cell.angle_alpha   90.00
_cell.angle_beta   90.00
_cell.angle_gamma   90.00
#
_symmetry.space_group_name_H-M   'P 1'
#
loop_
_entity.id
_entity.type
_entity.pdbx_description
1 polymer ?
#
loop_
_entity_poly.entity_id
_entity_poly.type
_entity_poly.pdbx_seq_one_letter_code
_entity_poly.pdbx_strand_id
1 'polypeptide(L)' 'MIRGPWNENRGGWKVIMGPRNANMGPCILIMGPWNVVIGPCNVIMGPWKVNRGPYNVIRGPVM' A
#
# COMPACT_ATOMS: atom_id res chain seq x y z
N MET A 1 8.37 2.27 -8.60
CA MET A 1 8.80 2.29 -7.21
C MET A 1 8.73 3.71 -6.65
N ILE A 2 8.06 3.88 -5.54
CA ILE A 2 7.94 5.18 -4.87
C ILE A 2 8.48 5.03 -3.46
N ARG A 3 9.36 5.96 -3.07
CA ARG A 3 9.98 5.94 -1.75
C ARG A 3 9.97 7.35 -1.18
N GLY A 4 9.59 7.46 0.08
CA GLY A 4 9.60 8.74 0.74
C GLY A 4 8.72 8.75 1.97
N PRO A 5 8.77 9.83 2.78
CA PRO A 5 7.98 9.89 4.00
C PRO A 5 6.47 9.98 3.75
N TRP A 6 6.08 10.52 2.60
CA TRP A 6 4.67 10.57 2.22
C TRP A 6 4.57 10.22 0.75
N ASN A 7 3.87 9.14 0.45
CA ASN A 7 3.68 8.72 -0.92
C ASN A 7 2.20 8.79 -1.27
N GLU A 8 1.90 9.52 -2.32
CA GLU A 8 0.56 9.55 -2.86
C GLU A 8 0.64 9.06 -4.30
N ASN A 9 0.01 7.96 -4.56
CA ASN A 9 0.09 7.32 -5.86
C ASN A 9 -1.30 7.12 -6.45
N ARG A 10 -1.47 7.58 -7.68
CA ARG A 10 -2.73 7.43 -8.40
C ARG A 10 -2.54 6.74 -9.73
N GLY A 11 -1.82 5.68 -9.73
CA GLY A 11 -1.56 4.97 -10.96
C GLY A 11 -0.99 3.62 -10.65
N GLY A 12 -0.60 2.90 -11.67
CA GLY A 12 -0.02 1.60 -11.47
C GLY A 12 1.45 1.71 -11.09
N TRP A 13 1.77 1.40 -9.85
CA TRP A 13 3.14 1.33 -9.39
C TRP A 13 3.38 -0.06 -8.83
N LYS A 14 4.58 -0.56 -9.02
CA LYS A 14 4.90 -1.91 -8.57
C LYS A 14 5.23 -1.96 -7.09
N VAL A 15 6.07 -1.02 -6.63
CA VAL A 15 6.52 -1.03 -5.26
C VAL A 15 6.34 0.36 -4.65
N ILE A 16 5.73 0.41 -3.49
CA ILE A 16 5.55 1.65 -2.75
C ILE A 16 6.11 1.44 -1.36
N MET A 17 7.01 2.32 -0.95
CA MET A 17 7.67 2.22 0.34
C MET A 17 7.70 3.59 1.00
N GLY A 18 7.48 3.61 2.32
CA GLY A 18 7.55 4.84 3.06
C GLY A 18 6.66 4.77 4.29
N PRO A 19 6.80 5.71 5.23
CA PRO A 19 6.02 5.68 6.45
C PRO A 19 4.54 5.92 6.24
N ARG A 20 4.16 6.67 5.19
CA ARG A 20 2.76 6.91 4.88
C ARG A 20 2.54 6.76 3.40
N ASN A 21 1.61 5.89 3.05
CA ASN A 21 1.30 5.63 1.66
C ASN A 21 -0.20 5.75 1.43
N ALA A 22 -0.56 6.58 0.47
CA ALA A 22 -1.92 6.66 -0.01
C ALA A 22 -1.90 6.21 -1.46
N ASN A 23 -2.50 5.08 -1.75
CA ASN A 23 -2.40 4.47 -3.05
C ASN A 23 -3.77 4.25 -3.66
N MET A 24 -3.93 4.74 -4.89
CA MET A 24 -5.13 4.51 -5.68
C MET A 24 -4.73 3.88 -6.99
N GLY A 25 -4.95 2.60 -7.14
CA GLY A 25 -4.62 1.93 -8.37
C GLY A 25 -3.88 0.63 -8.12
N PRO A 26 -3.61 -0.12 -9.16
CA PRO A 26 -2.98 -1.42 -9.01
C PRO A 26 -1.54 -1.31 -8.52
N CYS A 27 -1.19 -2.18 -7.57
CA CYS A 27 0.15 -2.26 -7.03
C CYS A 27 0.52 -3.70 -6.80
N ILE A 28 1.80 -3.96 -6.71
CA ILE A 28 2.27 -5.30 -6.41
C ILE A 28 2.67 -5.40 -4.95
N LEU A 29 3.41 -4.40 -4.45
CA LEU A 29 3.93 -4.45 -3.10
C LEU A 29 3.84 -3.08 -2.45
N ILE A 30 3.29 -3.04 -1.26
CA ILE A 30 3.22 -1.81 -0.46
C ILE A 30 3.81 -2.11 0.91
N MET A 31 4.74 -1.29 1.33
CA MET A 31 5.42 -1.44 2.62
C MET A 31 5.45 -0.10 3.34
N GLY A 32 5.24 -0.15 4.64
CA GLY A 32 5.29 1.04 5.45
C GLY A 32 4.37 0.93 6.65
N PRO A 33 4.58 1.77 7.67
CA PRO A 33 3.75 1.70 8.88
C PRO A 33 2.31 2.20 8.68
N TRP A 34 2.08 3.11 7.75
CA TRP A 34 0.73 3.58 7.43
C TRP A 34 0.44 3.38 5.96
N ASN A 35 -0.59 2.63 5.65
CA ASN A 35 -0.97 2.38 4.27
C ASN A 35 -2.45 2.56 4.09
N VAL A 36 -2.82 3.42 3.15
CA VAL A 36 -4.21 3.52 2.69
C VAL A 36 -4.20 3.10 1.23
N VAL A 37 -4.90 2.02 0.93
CA VAL A 37 -4.86 1.42 -0.39
C VAL A 37 -6.28 1.29 -0.91
N ILE A 38 -6.51 1.84 -2.10
CA ILE A 38 -7.79 1.72 -2.79
C ILE A 38 -7.49 1.15 -4.16
N GLY A 39 -7.87 -0.09 -4.39
CA GLY A 39 -7.61 -0.73 -5.66
C GLY A 39 -6.92 -2.07 -5.48
N PRO A 40 -6.69 -2.78 -6.58
CA PRO A 40 -6.08 -4.11 -6.51
C PRO A 40 -4.63 -4.06 -6.10
N CYS A 41 -4.25 -4.98 -5.20
CA CYS A 41 -2.88 -5.11 -4.72
C CYS A 41 -2.56 -6.58 -4.53
N ASN A 42 -1.29 -6.91 -4.58
CA ASN A 42 -0.87 -8.27 -4.30
C ASN A 42 -0.42 -8.45 -2.85
N VAL A 43 0.51 -7.61 -2.41
CA VAL A 43 1.06 -7.74 -1.07
C VAL A 43 1.06 -6.37 -0.40
N ILE A 44 0.55 -6.31 0.81
CA ILE A 44 0.57 -5.11 1.62
C ILE A 44 1.17 -5.47 2.97
N MET A 45 2.18 -4.74 3.39
CA MET A 45 2.87 -5.01 4.64
C MET A 45 2.96 -3.75 5.47
N GLY A 46 2.76 -3.89 6.78
CA GLY A 46 2.86 -2.77 7.69
C GLY A 46 1.90 -2.93 8.86
N PRO A 47 2.13 -2.20 9.95
CA PRO A 47 1.28 -2.32 11.12
C PRO A 47 -0.11 -1.69 10.99
N TRP A 48 -0.27 -0.68 10.14
CA TRP A 48 -1.55 -0.01 9.97
C TRP A 48 -1.97 -0.05 8.52
N LYS A 49 -3.16 -0.55 8.25
CA LYS A 49 -3.63 -0.69 6.87
C LYS A 49 -5.09 -0.35 6.76
N VAL A 50 -5.43 0.42 5.75
CA VAL A 50 -6.81 0.60 5.32
C VAL A 50 -6.88 0.18 3.87
N ASN A 51 -7.64 -0.86 3.59
CA ASN A 51 -7.70 -1.43 2.25
C ASN A 51 -9.12 -1.45 1.74
N ARG A 52 -9.29 -1.00 0.51
CA ARG A 52 -10.55 -1.09 -0.19
C ARG A 52 -10.28 -1.62 -1.59
N GLY A 53 -10.49 -2.87 -1.79
CA GLY A 53 -10.27 -3.47 -3.09
C GLY A 53 -9.70 -4.86 -2.94
N PRO A 54 -9.54 -5.56 -4.06
CA PRO A 54 -8.99 -6.90 -4.02
C PRO A 54 -7.51 -6.90 -3.69
N TYR A 55 -7.09 -7.87 -2.88
CA TYR A 55 -5.70 -8.05 -2.51
C TYR A 55 -5.48 -9.52 -2.19
N ASN A 56 -4.22 -9.96 -2.36
CA ASN A 56 -3.90 -11.35 -2.12
C ASN A 56 -3.33 -11.59 -0.73
N VAL A 57 -2.39 -10.77 -0.31
CA VAL A 57 -1.72 -10.97 0.96
C VAL A 57 -1.64 -9.66 1.72
N ILE A 58 -2.06 -9.70 2.97
CA ILE A 58 -1.87 -8.60 3.90
C ILE A 58 -1.10 -9.15 5.09
N ARG A 59 0.00 -8.50 5.45
CA ARG A 59 0.83 -8.94 6.56
C ARG A 59 0.97 -7.80 7.56
N GLY A 60 0.82 -8.16 8.84
CA GLY A 60 0.88 -7.20 9.92
C GLY A 60 -0.45 -7.09 10.61
N PRO A 61 -0.54 -6.33 11.72
CA PRO A 61 -1.80 -6.15 12.41
C PRO A 61 -2.82 -5.44 11.52
N VAL A 62 -4.03 -5.95 11.55
CA VAL A 62 -5.12 -5.43 10.73
C VAL A 62 -6.17 -4.82 11.65
N MET A 63 -6.58 -3.63 11.31
CA MET A 63 -7.59 -2.92 12.11
C MET A 63 -8.91 -2.90 11.37
#